data_061bbac8695a56743bcb0a1f1b151b18
#
_entry.id   061bbac8695a56743bcb0a1f1b151b18
#
_cell.length_a   1.000
_cell.length_b   1.000
_cell.length_c   1.000
_cell.angle_alpha   90.00
_cell.angle_beta   90.00
_cell.angle_gamma   90.00
#
_symmetry.space_group_name_H-M   'P 1'
#
loop_
_entity.id
_entity.type
_entity.pdbx_description
1 polymer ?
#
loop_
_entity_poly.entity_id
_entity_poly.type
_entity_poly.pdbx_seq_one_letter_code
_entity_poly.pdbx_strand_id
1 'polypeptide(L)'
;LSAAANDKQQAVPLADATLANLQAAGIERPVEGCPSETAEGETEMKPKAIPLSADNGYFSESNVGDLETRGFDPHLATGRQKHNQPPAKESSSEAPKAATVKERMTAKLRTEKGRACYAKRKQIIEPVFGQIKQGRGFRQFLLRGLKKVGGEWKLVCLTHNLLKIWRYQCALA
;
A
#
# COMPACT_ATOMS: atom_id res chain seq x y z
N LEU A 1 9.60 -12.65 -4.62
CA LEU A 1 10.54 -12.22 -5.65
C LEU A 1 10.01 -12.65 -7.02
N SER A 2 10.03 -11.76 -8.00
CA SER A 2 9.58 -11.96 -9.36
C SER A 2 10.71 -11.65 -10.34
N ALA A 3 10.72 -12.33 -11.49
CA ALA A 3 11.60 -12.04 -12.62
C ALA A 3 10.93 -11.08 -13.62
N ALA A 4 9.72 -10.57 -13.34
CA ALA A 4 9.02 -9.66 -14.23
C ALA A 4 9.79 -8.34 -14.34
N ALA A 5 10.01 -7.90 -15.57
CA ALA A 5 10.74 -6.67 -15.88
C ALA A 5 9.92 -5.39 -15.57
N ASN A 6 8.63 -5.52 -15.23
CA ASN A 6 7.73 -4.38 -15.04
C ASN A 6 6.92 -4.54 -13.73
N ASP A 7 7.04 -3.56 -12.85
CA ASP A 7 6.34 -3.51 -11.56
C ASP A 7 4.81 -3.47 -11.71
N LYS A 8 4.29 -2.98 -12.83
CA LYS A 8 2.84 -2.96 -13.10
C LYS A 8 2.22 -4.35 -12.99
N GLN A 9 2.91 -5.40 -13.44
CA GLN A 9 2.43 -6.77 -13.39
C GLN A 9 2.41 -7.35 -11.96
N GLN A 10 3.06 -6.67 -11.01
CA GLN A 10 3.15 -7.13 -9.62
C GLN A 10 2.10 -6.52 -8.70
N ALA A 11 1.38 -5.47 -9.13
CA ALA A 11 0.41 -4.77 -8.28
C ALA A 11 -0.69 -5.71 -7.76
N VAL A 12 -1.34 -6.44 -8.66
CA VAL A 12 -2.45 -7.35 -8.34
C VAL A 12 -1.97 -8.58 -7.57
N PRO A 13 -0.92 -9.32 -7.99
CA PRO A 13 -0.41 -10.45 -7.22
C PRO A 13 0.03 -10.08 -5.79
N LEU A 14 0.62 -8.90 -5.59
CA LEU A 14 0.99 -8.42 -4.25
C LEU A 14 -0.24 -8.09 -3.40
N ALA A 15 -1.27 -7.49 -3.99
CA ALA A 15 -2.53 -7.22 -3.31
C ALA A 15 -3.22 -8.52 -2.87
N ASP A 16 -3.32 -9.52 -3.76
CA ASP A 16 -3.89 -10.81 -3.46
C ASP A 16 -3.11 -11.55 -2.36
N ALA A 17 -1.78 -11.55 -2.43
CA ALA A 17 -0.93 -12.10 -1.38
C ALA A 17 -1.11 -11.38 -0.03
N THR A 18 -1.31 -10.06 -0.05
CA THR A 18 -1.57 -9.28 1.16
C THR A 18 -2.89 -9.68 1.80
N LEU A 19 -3.97 -9.82 1.02
CA LEU A 19 -5.27 -10.26 1.52
C LEU A 19 -5.19 -11.68 2.11
N ALA A 20 -4.53 -12.60 1.43
CA ALA A 20 -4.32 -13.96 1.93
C ALA A 20 -3.54 -13.97 3.26
N ASN A 21 -2.51 -13.13 3.39
CA ASN A 21 -1.74 -13.03 4.63
C ASN A 21 -2.55 -12.41 5.78
N LEU A 22 -3.37 -11.39 5.51
CA LEU A 22 -4.26 -10.80 6.52
C LEU A 22 -5.28 -11.82 7.01
N GLN A 23 -5.88 -12.58 6.09
CA GLN A 23 -6.82 -13.63 6.42
C GLN A 23 -6.16 -14.76 7.22
N ALA A 24 -4.97 -15.21 6.83
CA ALA A 24 -4.21 -16.23 7.55
C ALA A 24 -3.80 -15.78 8.96
N ALA A 25 -3.61 -14.48 9.17
CA ALA A 25 -3.31 -13.87 10.46
C ALA A 25 -4.55 -13.59 11.32
N GLY A 26 -5.76 -13.90 10.84
CA GLY A 26 -7.01 -13.59 11.54
C GLY A 26 -7.29 -12.08 11.66
N ILE A 27 -6.69 -11.27 10.80
CA ILE A 27 -6.88 -9.83 10.79
C ILE A 27 -8.07 -9.51 9.88
N GLU A 28 -9.18 -9.17 10.49
CA GLU A 28 -10.36 -8.73 9.77
C GLU A 28 -10.21 -7.34 9.18
N ARG A 29 -10.89 -7.06 8.08
CA ARG A 29 -10.94 -5.71 7.51
C ARG A 29 -11.65 -4.78 8.48
N PRO A 30 -11.13 -3.58 8.74
CA PRO A 30 -11.85 -2.60 9.55
C PRO A 30 -13.20 -2.29 8.90
N VAL A 31 -14.25 -2.22 9.70
CA VAL A 31 -15.61 -1.86 9.26
C VAL A 31 -15.81 -0.39 9.58
N GLU A 32 -16.33 0.40 8.64
CA GLU A 32 -16.78 1.76 8.98
C GLU A 32 -18.16 1.66 9.64
N GLY A 33 -18.18 1.89 10.95
CA GLY A 33 -19.41 2.09 11.68
C GLY A 33 -19.87 3.54 11.56
N CYS A 34 -20.67 3.86 10.56
CA CYS A 34 -21.63 4.95 10.63
C CYS A 34 -23.00 4.29 10.37
N PRO A 35 -23.93 4.27 11.35
CA PRO A 35 -25.27 3.79 11.11
C PRO A 35 -25.92 4.79 10.15
N SER A 36 -25.99 4.48 8.87
CA SER A 36 -26.98 5.10 8.00
C SER A 36 -28.30 4.44 8.36
N GLU A 37 -29.15 5.14 9.08
CA GLU A 37 -30.54 4.77 9.30
C GLU A 37 -31.24 4.71 7.94
N THR A 38 -31.24 3.55 7.32
CA THR A 38 -32.21 3.23 6.29
C THR A 38 -33.48 2.73 7.00
N ALA A 39 -34.61 3.11 6.51
CA ALA A 39 -35.96 2.96 7.12
C ALA A 39 -36.40 1.49 7.38
N GLU A 40 -35.54 0.50 7.26
CA GLU A 40 -35.86 -0.92 7.44
C GLU A 40 -34.85 -1.67 8.35
N GLY A 41 -34.15 -0.98 9.24
CA GLY A 41 -33.50 -1.63 10.40
C GLY A 41 -32.34 -2.59 10.13
N GLU A 42 -31.86 -2.78 8.91
CA GLU A 42 -30.67 -3.57 8.60
C GLU A 42 -29.45 -2.67 8.41
N THR A 43 -28.57 -2.70 9.39
CA THR A 43 -27.30 -1.96 9.36
C THR A 43 -26.33 -2.71 8.46
N GLU A 44 -26.31 -2.43 7.17
CA GLU A 44 -25.25 -2.95 6.28
C GLU A 44 -23.92 -2.30 6.65
N MET A 45 -23.11 -3.02 7.40
CA MET A 45 -21.72 -2.66 7.68
C MET A 45 -20.87 -2.90 6.43
N LYS A 46 -20.55 -1.87 5.66
CA LYS A 46 -19.65 -1.98 4.52
C LYS A 46 -18.21 -2.06 4.99
N PRO A 47 -17.43 -3.06 4.53
CA PRO A 47 -16.02 -3.15 4.89
C PRO A 47 -15.27 -1.91 4.35
N LYS A 48 -14.49 -1.29 5.22
CA LYS A 48 -13.65 -0.14 4.86
C LYS A 48 -12.59 -0.54 3.86
N ALA A 49 -12.42 0.25 2.80
CA ALA A 49 -11.36 0.02 1.83
C ALA A 49 -9.98 0.17 2.46
N ILE A 50 -9.08 -0.78 2.19
CA ILE A 50 -7.71 -0.79 2.72
C ILE A 50 -6.86 0.20 1.92
N PRO A 51 -6.29 1.26 2.53
CA PRO A 51 -5.44 2.19 1.80
C PRO A 51 -4.17 1.49 1.31
N LEU A 52 -3.89 1.61 0.00
CA LEU A 52 -2.72 1.05 -0.65
C LEU A 52 -1.93 2.15 -1.34
N SER A 53 -0.68 2.35 -0.96
CA SER A 53 0.20 3.35 -1.55
C SER A 53 1.34 2.70 -2.30
N ALA A 54 1.53 3.07 -3.58
CA ALA A 54 2.66 2.61 -4.37
C ALA A 54 3.20 3.72 -5.29
N ASP A 55 4.39 3.49 -5.83
CA ASP A 55 5.03 4.45 -6.73
C ASP A 55 4.48 4.38 -8.16
N ASN A 56 5.03 5.23 -9.04
CA ASN A 56 4.60 5.32 -10.43
C ASN A 56 4.82 4.03 -11.24
N GLY A 57 5.76 3.17 -10.82
CA GLY A 57 6.02 1.89 -11.49
C GLY A 57 4.82 0.95 -11.48
N TYR A 58 3.94 1.08 -10.49
CA TYR A 58 2.74 0.26 -10.33
C TYR A 58 1.49 0.84 -11.00
N PHE A 59 1.55 2.10 -11.47
CA PHE A 59 0.38 2.77 -12.03
C PHE A 59 0.01 2.22 -13.41
N SER A 60 -1.21 1.72 -13.53
CA SER A 60 -1.95 1.53 -14.78
C SER A 60 -3.44 1.68 -14.51
N GLU A 61 -4.23 2.02 -15.50
CA GLU A 61 -5.68 2.17 -15.34
C GLU A 61 -6.35 0.86 -14.95
N SER A 62 -5.90 -0.26 -15.53
CA SER A 62 -6.39 -1.59 -15.13
C SER A 62 -6.04 -1.92 -13.68
N ASN A 63 -4.80 -1.65 -13.23
CA ASN A 63 -4.41 -1.90 -11.86
C ASN A 63 -5.24 -1.12 -10.85
N VAL A 64 -5.60 0.13 -11.17
CA VAL A 64 -6.48 0.92 -10.30
C VAL A 64 -7.83 0.24 -10.13
N GLY A 65 -8.49 -0.14 -11.25
CA GLY A 65 -9.77 -0.83 -11.22
C GLY A 65 -9.69 -2.20 -10.51
N ASP A 66 -8.65 -2.97 -10.79
CA ASP A 66 -8.42 -4.28 -10.20
C ASP A 66 -8.19 -4.21 -8.67
N LEU A 67 -7.53 -3.17 -8.20
CA LEU A 67 -7.31 -2.93 -6.77
C LEU A 67 -8.60 -2.47 -6.08
N GLU A 68 -9.37 -1.56 -6.71
CA GLU A 68 -10.65 -1.10 -6.19
C GLU A 68 -11.66 -2.25 -6.05
N THR A 69 -11.75 -3.16 -7.03
CA THR A 69 -12.63 -4.34 -6.96
C THR A 69 -12.25 -5.31 -5.85
N ARG A 70 -10.98 -5.33 -5.45
CA ARG A 70 -10.46 -6.14 -4.32
C ARG A 70 -10.66 -5.45 -2.96
N GLY A 71 -11.27 -4.28 -2.94
CA GLY A 71 -11.53 -3.51 -1.73
C GLY A 71 -10.33 -2.75 -1.20
N PHE A 72 -9.38 -2.39 -2.07
CA PHE A 72 -8.33 -1.44 -1.75
C PHE A 72 -8.73 -0.02 -2.15
N ASP A 73 -8.17 0.95 -1.44
CA ASP A 73 -8.22 2.38 -1.76
C ASP A 73 -6.85 2.80 -2.33
N PRO A 74 -6.63 2.71 -3.67
CA PRO A 74 -5.32 2.92 -4.25
C PRO A 74 -4.89 4.39 -4.22
N HIS A 75 -3.63 4.63 -3.84
CA HIS A 75 -2.93 5.91 -3.87
C HIS A 75 -1.63 5.72 -4.68
N LEU A 76 -1.75 5.64 -6.00
CA LEU A 76 -0.64 5.36 -6.91
C LEU A 76 -0.12 6.65 -7.52
N ALA A 77 1.20 6.87 -7.50
CA ALA A 77 1.78 8.03 -8.19
C ALA A 77 1.56 7.93 -9.71
N THR A 78 1.08 9.00 -10.31
CA THR A 78 0.76 9.06 -11.76
C THR A 78 1.88 9.64 -12.61
N GLY A 79 3.00 9.97 -11.97
CA GLY A 79 4.17 10.59 -12.60
C GLY A 79 5.03 11.33 -11.59
N ARG A 80 6.11 11.98 -12.06
CA ARG A 80 7.01 12.76 -11.22
C ARG A 80 6.31 14.03 -10.76
N GLN A 81 5.92 14.10 -9.49
CA GLN A 81 5.35 15.32 -8.92
C GLN A 81 6.47 16.25 -8.45
N LYS A 82 6.38 17.54 -8.78
CA LYS A 82 7.29 18.56 -8.23
C LYS A 82 6.96 18.76 -6.76
N HIS A 83 7.96 18.68 -5.87
CA HIS A 83 7.79 18.76 -4.42
C HIS A 83 7.16 20.08 -3.91
N ASN A 84 7.19 21.15 -4.70
CA ASN A 84 6.77 22.50 -4.30
C ASN A 84 5.44 22.96 -4.92
N GLN A 85 4.60 22.06 -5.44
CA GLN A 85 3.25 22.48 -5.83
C GLN A 85 2.39 22.67 -4.58
N PRO A 86 1.76 23.84 -4.40
CA PRO A 86 0.83 24.06 -3.30
C PRO A 86 -0.31 23.08 -3.38
N PRO A 87 -0.94 22.73 -2.22
CA PRO A 87 -2.12 21.89 -2.21
C PRO A 87 -3.18 22.53 -3.12
N ALA A 88 -3.85 21.71 -3.93
CA ALA A 88 -5.01 22.19 -4.65
C ALA A 88 -6.00 22.72 -3.60
N LYS A 89 -6.43 23.97 -3.73
CA LYS A 89 -7.52 24.51 -2.92
C LYS A 89 -8.67 23.50 -3.05
N GLU A 90 -9.32 23.20 -1.95
CA GLU A 90 -10.52 22.35 -1.90
C GLU A 90 -11.60 22.94 -2.80
N SER A 91 -11.54 22.65 -4.08
CA SER A 91 -12.62 22.84 -5.00
C SER A 91 -13.34 21.50 -5.07
N SER A 92 -14.48 21.46 -4.37
CA SER A 92 -15.55 20.45 -4.48
C SER A 92 -15.13 19.01 -4.76
N SER A 93 -15.52 18.12 -3.89
CA SER A 93 -15.32 16.67 -3.88
C SER A 93 -15.86 15.90 -5.11
N GLU A 94 -16.24 16.57 -6.16
CA GLU A 94 -16.69 15.97 -7.41
C GLU A 94 -15.66 16.16 -8.50
N ALA A 95 -14.86 15.12 -8.74
CA ALA A 95 -14.10 15.02 -9.98
C ALA A 95 -15.10 15.05 -11.15
N PRO A 96 -14.85 15.85 -12.20
CA PRO A 96 -15.73 15.89 -13.36
C PRO A 96 -15.93 14.47 -13.91
N LYS A 97 -17.18 14.08 -14.16
CA LYS A 97 -17.58 12.73 -14.62
C LYS A 97 -16.87 12.24 -15.88
N ALA A 98 -16.12 13.10 -16.57
CA ALA A 98 -15.33 12.81 -17.75
C ALA A 98 -13.80 12.72 -17.52
N ALA A 99 -13.32 12.77 -16.24
CA ALA A 99 -11.89 12.71 -15.96
C ALA A 99 -11.33 11.29 -16.16
N THR A 100 -10.16 11.20 -16.81
CA THR A 100 -9.43 9.94 -16.95
C THR A 100 -9.04 9.39 -15.57
N VAL A 101 -8.82 8.06 -15.48
CA VAL A 101 -8.38 7.41 -14.22
C VAL A 101 -7.10 8.09 -13.69
N LYS A 102 -6.20 8.49 -14.60
CA LYS A 102 -4.97 9.21 -14.24
C LYS A 102 -5.26 10.58 -13.61
N GLU A 103 -6.20 11.34 -14.16
CA GLU A 103 -6.59 12.65 -13.62
C GLU A 103 -7.28 12.51 -12.26
N ARG A 104 -8.19 11.55 -12.11
CA ARG A 104 -8.83 11.23 -10.82
C ARG A 104 -7.79 10.88 -9.76
N MET A 105 -6.84 10.01 -10.09
CA MET A 105 -5.76 9.62 -9.17
C MET A 105 -4.86 10.81 -8.83
N THR A 106 -4.52 11.65 -9.80
CA THR A 106 -3.73 12.87 -9.57
C THR A 106 -4.45 13.85 -8.65
N ALA A 107 -5.74 14.06 -8.86
CA ALA A 107 -6.58 14.90 -8.00
C ALA A 107 -6.65 14.32 -6.58
N LYS A 108 -6.91 13.02 -6.44
CA LYS A 108 -6.93 12.30 -5.16
C LYS A 108 -5.64 12.48 -4.36
N LEU A 109 -4.48 12.33 -5.00
CA LEU A 109 -3.18 12.52 -4.37
C LEU A 109 -2.88 13.98 -3.96
N ARG A 110 -3.59 14.96 -4.52
CA ARG A 110 -3.46 16.38 -4.16
C ARG A 110 -4.32 16.77 -2.96
N THR A 111 -5.32 15.98 -2.60
CA THR A 111 -6.11 16.20 -1.38
C THR A 111 -5.23 16.05 -0.15
N GLU A 112 -5.58 16.71 0.96
CA GLU A 112 -4.86 16.57 2.22
C GLU A 112 -4.80 15.11 2.68
N LYS A 113 -5.93 14.41 2.66
CA LYS A 113 -6.05 12.99 3.01
C LYS A 113 -5.17 12.11 2.10
N GLY A 114 -5.22 12.33 0.78
CA GLY A 114 -4.42 11.58 -0.18
C GLY A 114 -2.92 11.80 -0.01
N ARG A 115 -2.50 13.04 0.25
CA ARG A 115 -1.09 13.38 0.55
C ARG A 115 -0.61 12.72 1.83
N ALA A 116 -1.39 12.79 2.91
CA ALA A 116 -1.08 12.15 4.18
C ALA A 116 -0.95 10.63 4.04
N CYS A 117 -1.89 10.00 3.32
CA CYS A 117 -1.83 8.57 3.03
C CYS A 117 -0.58 8.21 2.22
N TYR A 118 -0.30 8.92 1.13
CA TYR A 118 0.86 8.66 0.28
C TYR A 118 2.20 8.92 1.00
N ALA A 119 2.28 9.91 1.88
CA ALA A 119 3.47 10.23 2.66
C ALA A 119 3.88 9.08 3.61
N LYS A 120 2.93 8.31 4.12
CA LYS A 120 3.20 7.14 4.98
C LYS A 120 4.12 6.11 4.31
N ARG A 121 4.13 6.03 2.99
CA ARG A 121 5.04 5.14 2.24
C ARG A 121 6.50 5.35 2.64
N LYS A 122 6.95 6.62 2.74
CA LYS A 122 8.31 6.98 3.14
C LYS A 122 8.62 6.58 4.59
N GLN A 123 7.62 6.66 5.47
CA GLN A 123 7.79 6.37 6.89
C GLN A 123 7.76 4.87 7.20
N ILE A 124 7.04 4.06 6.41
CA ILE A 124 6.83 2.65 6.68
C ILE A 124 7.87 1.78 5.95
N ILE A 125 8.04 1.98 4.64
CA ILE A 125 8.82 1.07 3.79
C ILE A 125 10.29 1.46 3.72
N GLU A 126 10.60 2.74 3.51
CA GLU A 126 11.98 3.20 3.34
C GLU A 126 12.87 2.91 4.56
N PRO A 127 12.41 3.10 5.82
CA PRO A 127 13.21 2.76 6.99
C PRO A 127 13.51 1.27 7.10
N VAL A 128 12.58 0.38 6.69
CA VAL A 128 12.81 -1.07 6.70
C VAL A 128 13.95 -1.44 5.79
N PHE A 129 13.95 -0.94 4.55
CA PHE A 129 15.04 -1.17 3.62
C PHE A 129 16.35 -0.51 4.07
N GLY A 130 16.28 0.67 4.68
CA GLY A 130 17.43 1.33 5.30
C GLY A 130 18.06 0.46 6.39
N GLN A 131 17.27 -0.09 7.29
CA GLN A 131 17.75 -0.98 8.35
C GLN A 131 18.35 -2.27 7.78
N ILE A 132 17.74 -2.88 6.77
CA ILE A 132 18.25 -4.10 6.13
C ILE A 132 19.57 -3.81 5.42
N LYS A 133 19.62 -2.75 4.60
CA LYS A 133 20.79 -2.45 3.76
C LYS A 133 21.96 -1.81 4.52
N GLN A 134 21.67 -0.84 5.39
CA GLN A 134 22.71 -0.09 6.12
C GLN A 134 22.98 -0.68 7.50
N GLY A 135 21.95 -0.90 8.32
CA GLY A 135 22.13 -1.38 9.68
C GLY A 135 22.58 -2.84 9.76
N ARG A 136 22.15 -3.68 8.81
CA ARG A 136 22.51 -5.12 8.76
C ARG A 136 23.52 -5.46 7.66
N GLY A 137 23.92 -4.51 6.85
CA GLY A 137 24.89 -4.71 5.77
C GLY A 137 24.40 -5.58 4.60
N PHE A 138 23.11 -5.92 4.55
CA PHE A 138 22.57 -6.78 3.48
C PHE A 138 22.30 -5.96 2.22
N ARG A 139 23.33 -5.79 1.39
CA ARG A 139 23.29 -4.95 0.18
C ARG A 139 23.07 -5.73 -1.10
N GLN A 140 23.34 -7.03 -1.10
CA GLN A 140 23.22 -7.92 -2.26
C GLN A 140 22.85 -9.33 -1.81
N PHE A 141 22.22 -10.09 -2.71
CA PHE A 141 21.98 -11.50 -2.51
C PHE A 141 23.27 -12.29 -2.74
N LEU A 142 23.54 -13.26 -1.88
CA LEU A 142 24.72 -14.12 -1.96
C LEU A 142 24.43 -15.39 -2.77
N LEU A 143 23.17 -15.81 -2.82
CA LEU A 143 22.73 -16.99 -3.56
C LEU A 143 22.27 -16.61 -4.98
N ARG A 144 22.26 -17.59 -5.89
CA ARG A 144 21.82 -17.40 -7.27
C ARG A 144 20.58 -18.25 -7.57
N GLY A 145 19.73 -17.71 -8.47
CA GLY A 145 18.46 -18.32 -8.89
C GLY A 145 17.29 -17.97 -7.95
N LEU A 146 16.12 -17.73 -8.54
CA LEU A 146 14.93 -17.21 -7.85
C LEU A 146 14.53 -17.99 -6.59
N LYS A 147 14.62 -19.33 -6.64
CA LYS A 147 14.24 -20.19 -5.50
C LYS A 147 15.17 -19.95 -4.29
N LYS A 148 16.50 -19.93 -4.52
CA LYS A 148 17.48 -19.74 -3.45
C LYS A 148 17.46 -18.31 -2.93
N VAL A 149 17.44 -17.32 -3.81
CA VAL A 149 17.31 -15.89 -3.47
C VAL A 149 16.00 -15.62 -2.71
N GLY A 150 14.90 -16.29 -3.10
CA GLY A 150 13.66 -16.23 -2.36
C GLY A 150 13.75 -16.74 -0.92
N GLY A 151 14.48 -17.83 -0.71
CA GLY A 151 14.78 -18.36 0.63
C GLY A 151 15.63 -17.40 1.45
N GLU A 152 16.68 -16.85 0.86
CA GLU A 152 17.56 -15.85 1.49
C GLU A 152 16.77 -14.59 1.91
N TRP A 153 15.90 -14.07 1.01
CA TRP A 153 15.05 -12.93 1.33
C TRP A 153 14.06 -13.22 2.46
N LYS A 154 13.43 -14.39 2.47
CA LYS A 154 12.52 -14.80 3.56
C LYS A 154 13.25 -14.83 4.90
N LEU A 155 14.49 -15.32 4.94
CA LEU A 155 15.31 -15.34 6.16
C LEU A 155 15.64 -13.91 6.64
N VAL A 156 15.98 -13.00 5.73
CA VAL A 156 16.22 -11.58 6.05
C VAL A 156 14.96 -10.94 6.62
N CYS A 157 13.80 -11.17 6.02
CA CYS A 157 12.52 -10.65 6.51
C CYS A 157 12.16 -11.25 7.89
N LEU A 158 12.34 -12.56 8.07
CA LEU A 158 12.07 -13.24 9.34
C LEU A 158 12.89 -12.62 10.47
N THR A 159 14.20 -12.52 10.28
CA THR A 159 15.09 -11.95 11.31
C THR A 159 14.84 -10.46 11.56
N HIS A 160 14.40 -9.69 10.54
CA HIS A 160 13.99 -8.32 10.72
C HIS A 160 12.71 -8.22 11.59
N ASN A 161 11.72 -9.06 11.31
CA ASN A 161 10.46 -9.07 12.05
C ASN A 161 10.64 -9.55 13.50
N LEU A 162 11.46 -10.58 13.74
CA LEU A 162 11.80 -11.03 15.09
C LEU A 162 12.44 -9.91 15.92
N LEU A 163 13.37 -9.14 15.33
CA LEU A 163 13.98 -8.00 16.00
C LEU A 163 12.95 -6.91 16.33
N LYS A 164 11.98 -6.65 15.43
CA LYS A 164 10.88 -5.70 15.69
C LYS A 164 10.00 -6.16 16.84
N ILE A 165 9.61 -7.42 16.85
CA ILE A 165 8.77 -8.00 17.93
C ILE A 165 9.50 -7.90 19.26
N TRP A 166 10.77 -8.30 19.30
CA TRP A 166 11.58 -8.23 20.54
C TRP A 166 11.68 -6.79 21.07
N ARG A 167 12.00 -5.81 20.19
CA ARG A 167 12.05 -4.40 20.59
C ARG A 167 10.72 -3.87 21.08
N TYR A 168 9.63 -4.28 20.47
CA TYR A 168 8.29 -3.91 20.92
C TYR A 168 7.99 -4.46 22.31
N GLN A 169 8.30 -5.73 22.57
CA GLN A 169 8.13 -6.34 23.88
C GLN A 169 8.99 -5.66 24.94
N CYS A 170 10.26 -5.35 24.65
CA CYS A 170 11.14 -4.63 25.57
C CYS A 170 10.68 -3.19 25.85
N ALA A 171 9.94 -2.56 24.94
CA ALA A 171 9.39 -1.22 25.15
C ALA A 171 8.10 -1.21 25.99
N LEU A 172 7.47 -2.36 26.17
CA LEU A 172 6.27 -2.54 26.99
C LEU A 172 6.58 -3.00 28.43
N ALA A 173 7.81 -3.48 28.67
CA ALA A 173 8.31 -3.89 29.98
C ALA A 173 8.96 -2.74 30.71
#